data_e6d8cddd8e3202f2036a63d0c0ae2359
#
_entry.id   e6d8cddd8e3202f2036a63d0c0ae2359
#
_cell.length_a   1.000
_cell.length_b   1.000
_cell.length_c   1.000
_cell.angle_alpha   90.00
_cell.angle_beta   90.00
_cell.angle_gamma   90.00
#
_symmetry.space_group_name_H-M   'P 1'
#
loop_
_entity.id
_entity.type
_entity.pdbx_description
1 polymer ?
#
loop_
_entity_poly.entity_id
_entity_poly.type
_entity_poly.pdbx_seq_one_letter_code
_entity_poly.pdbx_strand_id
1 'polypeptide(L)'
;MKHRERVIRALNHEETDRPPFQATFTPEFADRLREVFHLPRQFSEPHHRDWYGYELEKLTGQDLLQASVGWSTNYYLKQEPYTDEWGVEWKIDPYETPFGIGHYTNIARNPLRDNDELAMAYKAPDPHRPELYKNVERLVKEYGDEYYIIGRIHCTIFESAWALRGLDTLMTDFYINPDLTNHLLDETGGFHKEVAKKMAQIGVDMIWLGDDMGAQDSLMIDPELWREFFKGRMADIIRTVKEIKPDIKVAYHTDGCNYDIIPDLIEIGLDVLNPIQTECMNPEILQEKYGDQLCFFGGVAVQ
;
A
#
# COMPACT_ATOMS: atom_id res chain seq x y z
N MET A 1 23.88 0.42 -15.36
CA MET A 1 23.33 -0.54 -14.38
C MET A 1 21.93 -0.98 -14.83
N LYS A 2 21.54 -2.23 -14.64
CA LYS A 2 20.17 -2.72 -14.93
C LYS A 2 19.17 -2.16 -13.91
N HIS A 3 17.89 -2.08 -14.29
CA HIS A 3 16.83 -1.59 -13.40
C HIS A 3 16.79 -2.34 -12.06
N ARG A 4 16.63 -3.64 -12.10
CA ARG A 4 16.55 -4.49 -10.91
C ARG A 4 17.82 -4.43 -10.04
N GLU A 5 19.01 -4.44 -10.64
CA GLU A 5 20.29 -4.36 -9.94
C GLU A 5 20.42 -3.03 -9.17
N ARG A 6 20.00 -1.92 -9.80
CA ARG A 6 20.03 -0.60 -9.17
C ARG A 6 19.22 -0.54 -7.89
N VAL A 7 18.01 -1.11 -7.91
CA VAL A 7 17.15 -1.15 -6.73
C VAL A 7 17.75 -2.02 -5.64
N ILE A 8 18.24 -3.23 -5.98
CA ILE A 8 18.88 -4.13 -5.02
C ILE A 8 20.07 -3.46 -4.33
N ARG A 9 20.94 -2.79 -5.09
CA ARG A 9 22.08 -2.07 -4.53
C ARG A 9 21.65 -0.93 -3.60
N ALA A 10 20.69 -0.11 -4.03
CA ALA A 10 20.19 0.98 -3.20
C ALA A 10 19.60 0.47 -1.87
N LEU A 11 18.83 -0.63 -1.92
CA LEU A 11 18.26 -1.27 -0.72
C LEU A 11 19.31 -1.93 0.19
N ASN A 12 20.50 -2.19 -0.32
CA ASN A 12 21.65 -2.68 0.44
C ASN A 12 22.62 -1.56 0.84
N HIS A 13 22.24 -0.28 0.67
CA HIS A 13 23.08 0.90 0.93
C HIS A 13 24.39 0.92 0.12
N GLU A 14 24.37 0.33 -1.08
CA GLU A 14 25.50 0.30 -2.00
C GLU A 14 25.37 1.46 -3.02
N GLU A 15 26.51 1.92 -3.55
CA GLU A 15 26.57 2.97 -4.57
C GLU A 15 25.87 2.54 -5.86
N THR A 16 25.09 3.45 -6.46
CA THR A 16 24.38 3.26 -7.71
C THR A 16 24.73 4.36 -8.72
N ASP A 17 24.51 4.10 -10.01
CA ASP A 17 24.76 5.07 -11.09
C ASP A 17 23.79 6.27 -11.05
N ARG A 18 22.61 6.12 -10.48
CA ARG A 18 21.61 7.11 -10.10
C ARG A 18 20.67 6.53 -9.06
N PRO A 19 19.92 7.33 -8.31
CA PRO A 19 18.85 6.82 -7.44
C PRO A 19 17.84 6.00 -8.25
N PRO A 20 17.31 4.90 -7.69
CA PRO A 20 16.15 4.21 -8.26
C PRO A 20 14.96 5.15 -8.40
N PHE A 21 14.17 4.96 -9.43
CA PHE A 21 13.00 5.78 -9.72
C PHE A 21 11.74 4.93 -9.87
N GLN A 22 10.69 5.37 -9.20
CA GLN A 22 9.31 4.90 -9.39
C GLN A 22 8.35 6.08 -9.17
N ALA A 23 7.33 6.19 -9.98
CA ALA A 23 6.25 7.14 -9.81
C ALA A 23 4.90 6.49 -10.17
N THR A 24 3.88 6.82 -9.39
CA THR A 24 2.49 6.51 -9.74
C THR A 24 1.86 7.80 -10.28
N PHE A 25 1.22 7.71 -11.43
CA PHE A 25 0.56 8.85 -12.07
C PHE A 25 -0.94 8.76 -11.83
N THR A 26 -1.59 9.89 -11.56
CA THR A 26 -3.05 9.93 -11.58
C THR A 26 -3.59 9.63 -12.99
N PRO A 27 -4.79 9.04 -13.12
CA PRO A 27 -5.30 8.60 -14.42
C PRO A 27 -5.31 9.68 -15.49
N GLU A 28 -5.73 10.90 -15.15
CA GLU A 28 -5.78 12.04 -16.09
C GLU A 28 -4.38 12.50 -16.51
N PHE A 29 -3.40 12.44 -15.63
CA PHE A 29 -2.02 12.76 -15.97
C PHE A 29 -1.36 11.63 -16.77
N ALA A 30 -1.63 10.38 -16.42
CA ALA A 30 -1.18 9.22 -17.19
C ALA A 30 -1.72 9.24 -18.63
N ASP A 31 -3.01 9.57 -18.81
CA ASP A 31 -3.61 9.75 -20.14
C ASP A 31 -2.89 10.85 -20.93
N ARG A 32 -2.58 11.98 -20.29
CA ARG A 32 -1.83 13.07 -20.92
C ARG A 32 -0.41 12.66 -21.33
N LEU A 33 0.29 11.92 -20.49
CA LEU A 33 1.60 11.38 -20.83
C LEU A 33 1.51 10.38 -22.00
N ARG A 34 0.49 9.52 -22.02
CA ARG A 34 0.25 8.60 -23.13
C ARG A 34 0.03 9.31 -24.46
N GLU A 35 -0.71 10.41 -24.46
CA GLU A 35 -0.85 11.27 -25.65
C GLU A 35 0.51 11.81 -26.13
N VAL A 36 1.31 12.35 -25.20
CA VAL A 36 2.64 12.92 -25.51
C VAL A 36 3.60 11.86 -26.06
N PHE A 37 3.57 10.68 -25.51
CA PHE A 37 4.43 9.56 -25.93
C PHE A 37 3.83 8.71 -27.05
N HIS A 38 2.67 9.09 -27.60
CA HIS A 38 1.96 8.35 -28.65
C HIS A 38 1.64 6.89 -28.27
N LEU A 39 1.38 6.65 -26.99
CA LEU A 39 0.96 5.35 -26.48
C LEU A 39 -0.56 5.15 -26.61
N PRO A 40 -1.03 3.92 -26.75
CA PRO A 40 -2.46 3.64 -26.71
C PRO A 40 -3.06 4.01 -25.37
N ARG A 41 -4.32 4.45 -25.39
CA ARG A 41 -5.06 4.67 -24.15
C ARG A 41 -5.22 3.34 -23.40
N GLN A 42 -5.09 3.38 -22.10
CA GLN A 42 -5.21 2.22 -21.23
C GLN A 42 -6.35 2.44 -20.24
N PHE A 43 -7.15 1.41 -20.03
CA PHE A 43 -8.33 1.45 -19.16
C PHE A 43 -8.13 0.69 -17.87
N SER A 44 -6.95 0.13 -17.65
CA SER A 44 -6.58 -0.54 -16.41
C SER A 44 -5.43 0.18 -15.72
N GLU A 45 -5.38 0.06 -14.43
CA GLU A 45 -4.37 0.63 -13.54
C GLU A 45 -3.53 -0.51 -12.93
N PRO A 46 -2.32 -0.27 -12.43
CA PRO A 46 -1.52 -1.30 -11.75
C PRO A 46 -2.25 -1.96 -10.56
N HIS A 47 -3.29 -1.29 -10.06
CA HIS A 47 -4.13 -1.73 -8.95
C HIS A 47 -5.36 -2.53 -9.39
N HIS A 48 -5.56 -2.68 -10.68
CA HIS A 48 -6.74 -3.36 -11.22
C HIS A 48 -6.49 -4.83 -11.48
N ARG A 49 -7.57 -5.64 -11.51
CA ARG A 49 -7.50 -7.08 -11.82
C ARG A 49 -7.19 -7.37 -13.28
N ASP A 50 -7.45 -6.39 -14.19
CA ASP A 50 -7.12 -6.51 -15.59
C ASP A 50 -5.63 -6.22 -15.81
N TRP A 51 -5.09 -6.80 -16.90
CA TRP A 51 -3.68 -6.63 -17.21
C TRP A 51 -3.33 -5.17 -17.51
N TYR A 52 -2.28 -4.70 -16.86
CA TYR A 52 -1.65 -3.40 -17.08
C TYR A 52 -0.34 -3.59 -17.87
N GLY A 53 -0.12 -2.79 -18.93
CA GLY A 53 0.95 -3.03 -19.90
C GLY A 53 2.32 -2.48 -19.52
N TYR A 54 2.42 -1.57 -18.54
CA TYR A 54 3.66 -0.92 -18.06
C TYR A 54 4.47 -0.14 -19.11
N GLU A 55 3.88 0.20 -20.28
CA GLU A 55 4.59 0.96 -21.32
C GLU A 55 5.03 2.33 -20.84
N LEU A 56 4.20 3.00 -20.04
CA LEU A 56 4.47 4.33 -19.52
C LEU A 56 5.62 4.30 -18.51
N GLU A 57 5.63 3.34 -17.60
CA GLU A 57 6.67 3.15 -16.61
C GLU A 57 8.02 2.86 -17.28
N LYS A 58 8.03 2.03 -18.30
CA LYS A 58 9.23 1.72 -19.09
C LYS A 58 9.75 2.94 -19.83
N LEU A 59 8.89 3.72 -20.47
CA LEU A 59 9.28 4.93 -21.20
C LEU A 59 9.76 6.05 -20.28
N THR A 60 9.20 6.16 -19.10
CA THR A 60 9.65 7.12 -18.09
C THR A 60 10.90 6.68 -17.32
N GLY A 61 11.42 5.48 -17.62
CA GLY A 61 12.66 4.97 -17.05
C GLY A 61 12.56 4.54 -15.60
N GLN A 62 11.37 4.06 -15.18
CA GLN A 62 11.19 3.52 -13.83
C GLN A 62 11.96 2.22 -13.65
N ASP A 63 12.40 1.96 -12.43
CA ASP A 63 13.22 0.79 -12.08
C ASP A 63 12.41 -0.31 -11.39
N LEU A 64 11.22 0.06 -10.89
CA LEU A 64 10.32 -0.81 -10.16
C LEU A 64 8.97 -0.87 -10.86
N LEU A 65 8.40 -2.07 -10.95
CA LEU A 65 7.04 -2.29 -11.42
C LEU A 65 6.21 -2.91 -10.31
N GLN A 66 4.91 -2.61 -10.28
CA GLN A 66 4.05 -3.04 -9.18
C GLN A 66 2.73 -3.62 -9.68
N ALA A 67 2.20 -4.58 -8.93
CA ALA A 67 0.84 -5.04 -9.08
C ALA A 67 0.19 -5.19 -7.70
N SER A 68 -1.08 -4.81 -7.59
CA SER A 68 -1.82 -4.83 -6.33
C SER A 68 -2.74 -6.03 -6.24
N VAL A 69 -2.88 -6.53 -5.02
CA VAL A 69 -3.88 -7.55 -4.63
C VAL A 69 -4.53 -7.10 -3.32
N GLY A 70 -5.81 -7.39 -3.17
CA GLY A 70 -6.55 -7.14 -1.95
C GLY A 70 -7.48 -5.93 -2.06
N TRP A 71 -7.47 -5.12 -1.02
CA TRP A 71 -8.32 -3.94 -0.91
C TRP A 71 -8.19 -3.00 -2.11
N SER A 72 -9.30 -2.41 -2.53
CA SER A 72 -9.37 -1.38 -3.57
C SER A 72 -8.85 -1.72 -4.98
N THR A 73 -8.80 -2.99 -5.37
CA THR A 73 -8.39 -3.40 -6.72
C THR A 73 -9.22 -2.81 -7.86
N ASN A 74 -10.34 -2.15 -7.58
CA ASN A 74 -11.21 -1.51 -8.56
C ASN A 74 -11.34 0.01 -8.37
N TYR A 75 -10.53 0.59 -7.52
CA TYR A 75 -10.65 1.95 -7.01
C TYR A 75 -10.78 3.03 -8.09
N TYR A 76 -9.94 3.03 -9.11
CA TYR A 76 -9.91 4.09 -10.12
C TYR A 76 -10.73 3.82 -11.40
N LEU A 77 -11.31 2.64 -11.56
CA LEU A 77 -11.92 2.27 -12.85
C LEU A 77 -13.44 2.37 -12.87
N LYS A 78 -14.06 2.50 -11.72
CA LYS A 78 -15.50 2.66 -11.62
C LYS A 78 -15.85 4.12 -11.84
N GLN A 79 -16.70 4.41 -12.81
CA GLN A 79 -17.26 5.74 -13.03
C GLN A 79 -18.63 5.91 -12.37
N GLU A 80 -19.19 4.87 -11.82
CA GLU A 80 -20.47 4.83 -11.14
C GLU A 80 -20.28 4.35 -9.68
N PRO A 81 -21.11 4.80 -8.74
CA PRO A 81 -21.11 4.27 -7.39
C PRO A 81 -21.23 2.75 -7.38
N TYR A 82 -20.51 2.08 -6.49
CA TYR A 82 -20.50 0.61 -6.42
C TYR A 82 -20.30 0.13 -4.97
N THR A 83 -20.64 -1.13 -4.75
CA THR A 83 -20.28 -1.87 -3.52
C THR A 83 -19.15 -2.83 -3.85
N ASP A 84 -18.09 -2.82 -3.05
CA ASP A 84 -16.96 -3.73 -3.23
C ASP A 84 -17.20 -5.11 -2.59
N GLU A 85 -16.22 -5.99 -2.70
CA GLU A 85 -16.30 -7.34 -2.15
C GLU A 85 -16.25 -7.39 -0.61
N TRP A 86 -15.87 -6.30 0.04
CA TRP A 86 -15.87 -6.13 1.49
C TRP A 86 -17.22 -5.61 2.00
N GLY A 87 -18.12 -5.21 1.10
CA GLY A 87 -19.41 -4.62 1.41
C GLY A 87 -19.39 -3.11 1.60
N VAL A 88 -18.25 -2.45 1.37
CA VAL A 88 -18.14 -0.98 1.42
C VAL A 88 -18.80 -0.37 0.20
N GLU A 89 -19.67 0.62 0.42
CA GLU A 89 -20.28 1.39 -0.68
C GLU A 89 -19.41 2.61 -1.00
N TRP A 90 -19.07 2.75 -2.27
CA TRP A 90 -18.23 3.81 -2.80
C TRP A 90 -19.01 4.78 -3.66
N LYS A 91 -18.71 6.06 -3.55
CA LYS A 91 -19.14 7.13 -4.47
C LYS A 91 -17.94 7.71 -5.18
N ILE A 92 -18.19 8.35 -6.30
CA ILE A 92 -17.15 8.96 -7.13
C ILE A 92 -17.36 10.46 -7.14
N ASP A 93 -16.36 11.19 -6.70
CA ASP A 93 -16.35 12.66 -6.68
C ASP A 93 -15.36 13.17 -7.74
N PRO A 94 -15.80 14.01 -8.70
CA PRO A 94 -14.90 14.61 -9.68
C PRO A 94 -14.08 15.74 -9.05
N TYR A 95 -12.86 15.91 -9.53
CA TYR A 95 -11.99 17.05 -9.22
C TYR A 95 -11.32 17.59 -10.47
N GLU A 96 -11.01 18.90 -10.48
CA GLU A 96 -10.38 19.56 -11.62
C GLU A 96 -8.87 19.63 -11.43
N THR A 97 -8.13 19.36 -12.50
CA THR A 97 -6.68 19.51 -12.56
C THR A 97 -6.27 20.24 -13.85
N PRO A 98 -5.02 20.74 -13.94
CA PRO A 98 -4.49 21.29 -15.21
C PRO A 98 -4.46 20.26 -16.36
N PHE A 99 -4.62 18.99 -16.07
CA PHE A 99 -4.54 17.88 -17.04
C PHE A 99 -5.91 17.31 -17.43
N GLY A 100 -6.98 17.77 -16.79
CA GLY A 100 -8.35 17.34 -17.04
C GLY A 100 -9.13 17.08 -15.76
N ILE A 101 -10.29 16.46 -15.91
CA ILE A 101 -11.14 16.07 -14.78
C ILE A 101 -10.69 14.69 -14.30
N GLY A 102 -10.19 14.63 -13.08
CA GLY A 102 -9.93 13.40 -12.35
C GLY A 102 -11.16 12.96 -11.54
N HIS A 103 -11.16 11.72 -11.07
CA HIS A 103 -12.23 11.15 -10.27
C HIS A 103 -11.62 10.49 -9.03
N TYR A 104 -12.07 10.91 -7.86
CA TYR A 104 -11.68 10.34 -6.59
C TYR A 104 -12.80 9.49 -6.01
N THR A 105 -12.44 8.32 -5.48
CA THR A 105 -13.41 7.40 -4.90
C THR A 105 -13.46 7.60 -3.39
N ASN A 106 -14.62 7.97 -2.87
CA ASN A 106 -14.87 8.17 -1.45
C ASN A 106 -15.83 7.12 -0.90
N ILE A 107 -15.70 6.78 0.38
CA ILE A 107 -16.65 5.91 1.06
C ILE A 107 -18.00 6.62 1.17
N ALA A 108 -19.04 6.01 0.62
CA ALA A 108 -20.42 6.46 0.76
C ALA A 108 -21.09 5.85 2.01
N ARG A 109 -20.79 4.57 2.31
CA ARG A 109 -21.29 3.89 3.48
C ARG A 109 -20.34 2.80 3.98
N ASN A 110 -20.12 2.79 5.30
CA ASN A 110 -19.40 1.75 6.02
C ASN A 110 -20.39 0.65 6.43
N PRO A 111 -20.24 -0.61 5.98
CA PRO A 111 -21.26 -1.66 6.17
C PRO A 111 -21.49 -2.06 7.63
N LEU A 112 -20.50 -1.84 8.50
CA LEU A 112 -20.52 -2.31 9.88
C LEU A 112 -20.68 -1.18 10.92
N ARG A 113 -20.89 0.08 10.46
CA ARG A 113 -20.85 1.27 11.32
C ARG A 113 -21.83 1.20 12.51
N ASP A 114 -23.07 0.79 12.23
CA ASP A 114 -24.18 0.96 13.17
C ASP A 114 -24.66 -0.38 13.78
N ASN A 115 -23.89 -1.48 13.61
CA ASN A 115 -24.33 -2.80 14.05
C ASN A 115 -23.16 -3.65 14.56
N ASP A 116 -23.02 -3.70 15.89
CA ASP A 116 -21.96 -4.44 16.57
C ASP A 116 -22.07 -5.96 16.40
N GLU A 117 -23.30 -6.49 16.35
CA GLU A 117 -23.51 -7.94 16.13
C GLU A 117 -23.05 -8.35 14.72
N LEU A 118 -23.36 -7.52 13.71
CA LEU A 118 -22.91 -7.74 12.34
C LEU A 118 -21.39 -7.60 12.26
N ALA A 119 -20.82 -6.62 12.95
CA ALA A 119 -19.37 -6.40 12.97
C ALA A 119 -18.63 -7.59 13.63
N MET A 120 -19.14 -8.11 14.74
CA MET A 120 -18.58 -9.31 15.39
C MET A 120 -18.77 -10.60 14.58
N ALA A 121 -19.76 -10.65 13.72
CA ALA A 121 -20.00 -11.80 12.83
C ALA A 121 -19.29 -11.67 11.47
N TYR A 122 -18.66 -10.53 11.18
CA TYR A 122 -18.06 -10.25 9.90
C TYR A 122 -16.91 -11.20 9.58
N LYS A 123 -16.80 -11.56 8.30
CA LYS A 123 -15.71 -12.35 7.75
C LYS A 123 -15.17 -11.67 6.49
N ALA A 124 -13.86 -11.54 6.43
CA ALA A 124 -13.17 -11.04 5.25
C ALA A 124 -13.44 -11.96 4.03
N PRO A 125 -13.30 -11.41 2.80
CA PRO A 125 -13.36 -12.22 1.57
C PRO A 125 -12.31 -13.34 1.58
N ASP A 126 -12.49 -14.34 0.70
CA ASP A 126 -11.51 -15.43 0.55
C ASP A 126 -10.21 -14.95 -0.12
N PRO A 127 -9.04 -14.96 0.56
CA PRO A 127 -7.76 -14.56 -0.02
C PRO A 127 -7.15 -15.59 -0.97
N HIS A 128 -7.68 -16.82 -1.03
CA HIS A 128 -7.09 -17.92 -1.79
C HIS A 128 -7.60 -18.03 -3.22
N ARG A 129 -8.47 -17.12 -3.65
CA ARG A 129 -9.02 -17.09 -5.01
C ARG A 129 -7.92 -16.86 -6.06
N PRO A 130 -7.69 -17.78 -7.00
CA PRO A 130 -6.57 -17.70 -7.95
C PRO A 130 -6.60 -16.45 -8.84
N GLU A 131 -7.79 -15.92 -9.14
CA GLU A 131 -7.96 -14.74 -9.97
C GLU A 131 -7.35 -13.47 -9.38
N LEU A 132 -7.17 -13.41 -8.06
CA LEU A 132 -6.54 -12.27 -7.39
C LEU A 132 -5.07 -12.08 -7.80
N TYR A 133 -4.38 -13.17 -8.16
CA TYR A 133 -2.92 -13.18 -8.32
C TYR A 133 -2.45 -13.19 -9.76
N LYS A 134 -3.33 -13.31 -10.75
CA LYS A 134 -2.98 -13.44 -12.17
C LYS A 134 -2.05 -12.34 -12.67
N ASN A 135 -2.30 -11.10 -12.27
CA ASN A 135 -1.47 -9.96 -12.68
C ASN A 135 -0.09 -10.00 -12.03
N VAL A 136 0.00 -10.36 -10.76
CA VAL A 136 1.28 -10.51 -10.05
C VAL A 136 2.10 -11.64 -10.67
N GLU A 137 1.48 -12.81 -10.92
CA GLU A 137 2.13 -13.96 -11.56
C GLU A 137 2.68 -13.59 -12.94
N ARG A 138 1.86 -12.89 -13.75
CA ARG A 138 2.27 -12.44 -15.07
C ARG A 138 3.38 -11.39 -15.00
N LEU A 139 3.29 -10.43 -14.09
CA LEU A 139 4.29 -9.39 -13.90
C LEU A 139 5.66 -9.99 -13.55
N VAL A 140 5.71 -10.89 -12.56
CA VAL A 140 6.94 -11.58 -12.17
C VAL A 140 7.50 -12.37 -13.36
N LYS A 141 6.65 -13.11 -14.08
CA LYS A 141 7.07 -13.93 -15.22
C LYS A 141 7.64 -13.11 -16.39
N GLU A 142 7.01 -11.98 -16.72
CA GLU A 142 7.35 -11.19 -17.90
C GLU A 142 8.49 -10.19 -17.64
N TYR A 143 8.61 -9.66 -16.42
CA TYR A 143 9.50 -8.54 -16.11
C TYR A 143 10.47 -8.77 -14.95
N GLY A 144 10.34 -9.85 -14.16
CA GLY A 144 11.13 -10.08 -12.94
C GLY A 144 12.64 -10.21 -13.14
N ASP A 145 13.11 -10.55 -14.36
CA ASP A 145 14.54 -10.60 -14.68
C ASP A 145 15.15 -9.20 -14.92
N GLU A 146 14.34 -8.22 -15.30
CA GLU A 146 14.79 -6.88 -15.70
C GLU A 146 14.46 -5.82 -14.67
N TYR A 147 13.25 -5.86 -14.11
CA TYR A 147 12.71 -4.88 -13.16
C TYR A 147 12.59 -5.44 -11.76
N TYR A 148 12.62 -4.57 -10.76
CA TYR A 148 12.33 -4.92 -9.37
C TYR A 148 10.81 -4.95 -9.17
N ILE A 149 10.27 -6.06 -8.70
CA ILE A 149 8.82 -6.29 -8.65
C ILE A 149 8.27 -6.08 -7.24
N ILE A 150 7.28 -5.18 -7.13
CA ILE A 150 6.55 -4.89 -5.91
C ILE A 150 5.18 -5.59 -5.95
N GLY A 151 4.91 -6.42 -4.97
CA GLY A 151 3.57 -6.90 -4.64
C GLY A 151 2.92 -5.92 -3.65
N ARG A 152 1.93 -5.15 -4.08
CA ARG A 152 1.35 -4.07 -3.30
C ARG A 152 0.04 -4.46 -2.64
N ILE A 153 -0.08 -4.14 -1.37
CA ILE A 153 -1.30 -4.24 -0.56
C ILE A 153 -1.64 -2.83 -0.09
N HIS A 154 -2.76 -2.30 -0.57
CA HIS A 154 -3.31 -1.05 -0.06
C HIS A 154 -4.17 -1.33 1.17
N CYS A 155 -4.24 -0.39 2.10
CA CYS A 155 -5.18 -0.45 3.22
C CYS A 155 -5.08 -1.79 3.97
N THR A 156 -3.89 -2.06 4.55
CA THR A 156 -3.55 -3.40 5.04
C THR A 156 -4.36 -3.83 6.26
N ILE A 157 -4.44 -3.00 7.31
CA ILE A 157 -5.09 -3.36 8.58
C ILE A 157 -6.04 -2.24 9.02
N PHE A 158 -5.48 -1.05 9.30
CA PHE A 158 -6.22 0.07 9.86
C PHE A 158 -7.23 0.66 8.89
N GLU A 159 -6.78 0.99 7.68
CA GLU A 159 -7.65 1.61 6.68
C GLU A 159 -8.76 0.65 6.21
N SER A 160 -8.47 -0.64 6.09
CA SER A 160 -9.49 -1.65 5.79
C SER A 160 -10.53 -1.75 6.92
N ALA A 161 -10.09 -1.71 8.17
CA ALA A 161 -10.98 -1.78 9.33
C ALA A 161 -11.86 -0.51 9.44
N TRP A 162 -11.28 0.70 9.27
CA TRP A 162 -12.10 1.90 9.32
C TRP A 162 -13.00 2.09 8.10
N ALA A 163 -12.61 1.57 6.95
CA ALA A 163 -13.52 1.54 5.80
C ALA A 163 -14.75 0.65 6.04
N LEU A 164 -14.59 -0.43 6.82
CA LEU A 164 -15.71 -1.28 7.25
C LEU A 164 -16.54 -0.62 8.36
N ARG A 165 -15.90 -0.11 9.40
CA ARG A 165 -16.53 0.33 10.64
C ARG A 165 -16.89 1.82 10.69
N GLY A 166 -16.20 2.65 9.89
CA GLY A 166 -16.17 4.11 10.01
C GLY A 166 -15.01 4.55 10.89
N LEU A 167 -14.25 5.58 10.46
CA LEU A 167 -13.06 6.03 11.17
C LEU A 167 -13.37 6.48 12.62
N ASP A 168 -14.36 7.34 12.79
CA ASP A 168 -14.77 7.86 14.10
C ASP A 168 -15.30 6.78 15.03
N THR A 169 -16.05 5.80 14.50
CA THR A 169 -16.54 4.66 15.26
C THR A 169 -15.39 3.74 15.68
N LEU A 170 -14.50 3.39 14.75
CA LEU A 170 -13.33 2.56 15.05
C LEU A 170 -12.39 3.21 16.09
N MET A 171 -12.15 4.53 15.97
CA MET A 171 -11.35 5.28 16.95
C MET A 171 -11.95 5.25 18.35
N THR A 172 -13.27 5.23 18.44
CA THR A 172 -14.00 5.08 19.72
C THR A 172 -13.91 3.65 20.25
N ASP A 173 -14.05 2.65 19.35
CA ASP A 173 -14.03 1.24 19.67
C ASP A 173 -12.70 0.76 20.27
N PHE A 174 -11.56 1.39 19.96
CA PHE A 174 -10.28 1.10 20.64
C PHE A 174 -10.39 1.16 22.16
N TYR A 175 -11.23 2.04 22.68
CA TYR A 175 -11.38 2.27 24.12
C TYR A 175 -12.60 1.58 24.73
N ILE A 176 -13.73 1.52 24.00
CA ILE A 176 -14.99 1.04 24.58
C ILE A 176 -15.38 -0.37 24.12
N ASN A 177 -14.78 -0.84 23.00
CA ASN A 177 -15.13 -2.13 22.40
C ASN A 177 -13.90 -2.87 21.83
N PRO A 178 -12.84 -3.08 22.66
CA PRO A 178 -11.56 -3.63 22.18
C PRO A 178 -11.67 -5.03 21.56
N ASP A 179 -12.62 -5.86 22.01
CA ASP A 179 -12.81 -7.20 21.47
C ASP A 179 -13.34 -7.15 20.03
N LEU A 180 -14.28 -6.24 19.73
CA LEU A 180 -14.78 -6.01 18.37
C LEU A 180 -13.68 -5.44 17.50
N THR A 181 -12.92 -4.46 18.02
CA THR A 181 -11.78 -3.88 17.32
C THR A 181 -10.77 -4.97 16.94
N ASN A 182 -10.36 -5.80 17.91
CA ASN A 182 -9.45 -6.92 17.65
C ASN A 182 -10.00 -7.87 16.58
N HIS A 183 -11.29 -8.21 16.64
CA HIS A 183 -11.91 -9.07 15.64
C HIS A 183 -11.81 -8.46 14.22
N LEU A 184 -12.15 -7.19 14.04
CA LEU A 184 -12.07 -6.55 12.73
C LEU A 184 -10.63 -6.43 12.20
N LEU A 185 -9.66 -6.08 13.08
CA LEU A 185 -8.25 -6.03 12.72
C LEU A 185 -7.67 -7.41 12.39
N ASP A 186 -8.17 -8.48 13.04
CA ASP A 186 -7.79 -9.87 12.73
C ASP A 186 -8.34 -10.33 11.38
N GLU A 187 -9.59 -9.97 11.05
CA GLU A 187 -10.20 -10.30 9.76
C GLU A 187 -9.47 -9.57 8.60
N THR A 188 -9.21 -8.25 8.75
CA THR A 188 -8.53 -7.48 7.70
C THR A 188 -7.05 -7.85 7.59
N GLY A 189 -6.33 -7.90 8.71
CA GLY A 189 -4.92 -8.26 8.74
C GLY A 189 -4.68 -9.72 8.33
N GLY A 190 -5.57 -10.64 8.71
CA GLY A 190 -5.52 -12.06 8.32
C GLY A 190 -5.66 -12.26 6.82
N PHE A 191 -6.61 -11.58 6.18
CA PHE A 191 -6.74 -11.58 4.72
C PHE A 191 -5.44 -11.10 4.05
N HIS A 192 -4.93 -9.94 4.43
CA HIS A 192 -3.77 -9.34 3.81
C HIS A 192 -2.47 -10.10 4.11
N LYS A 193 -2.37 -10.77 5.25
CA LYS A 193 -1.28 -11.70 5.54
C LYS A 193 -1.24 -12.87 4.55
N GLU A 194 -2.37 -13.52 4.27
CA GLU A 194 -2.42 -14.60 3.29
C GLU A 194 -2.15 -14.09 1.86
N VAL A 195 -2.59 -12.87 1.53
CA VAL A 195 -2.24 -12.21 0.26
C VAL A 195 -0.73 -11.97 0.17
N ALA A 196 -0.10 -11.39 1.20
CA ALA A 196 1.35 -11.15 1.24
C ALA A 196 2.15 -12.44 1.10
N LYS A 197 1.73 -13.48 1.82
CA LYS A 197 2.29 -14.83 1.76
C LYS A 197 2.24 -15.41 0.35
N LYS A 198 1.09 -15.31 -0.33
CA LYS A 198 0.95 -15.81 -1.69
C LYS A 198 1.82 -15.02 -2.68
N MET A 199 1.90 -13.70 -2.57
CA MET A 199 2.79 -12.88 -3.40
C MET A 199 4.27 -13.21 -3.19
N ALA A 200 4.70 -13.45 -1.94
CA ALA A 200 6.06 -13.92 -1.66
C ALA A 200 6.36 -15.29 -2.31
N GLN A 201 5.40 -16.22 -2.31
CA GLN A 201 5.50 -17.52 -3.00
C GLN A 201 5.56 -17.38 -4.54
N ILE A 202 4.87 -16.40 -5.12
CA ILE A 202 4.94 -16.09 -6.56
C ILE A 202 6.33 -15.54 -6.93
N GLY A 203 7.03 -14.90 -5.98
CA GLY A 203 8.40 -14.48 -6.16
C GLY A 203 8.59 -12.97 -6.36
N VAL A 204 7.67 -12.12 -5.91
CA VAL A 204 7.89 -10.67 -5.87
C VAL A 204 9.14 -10.34 -5.05
N ASP A 205 9.77 -9.20 -5.34
CA ASP A 205 10.99 -8.78 -4.65
C ASP A 205 10.70 -8.00 -3.37
N MET A 206 9.54 -7.36 -3.31
CA MET A 206 9.10 -6.55 -2.17
C MET A 206 7.61 -6.75 -1.92
N ILE A 207 7.21 -6.85 -0.66
CA ILE A 207 5.84 -6.65 -0.22
C ILE A 207 5.69 -5.21 0.25
N TRP A 208 4.70 -4.54 -0.30
CA TRP A 208 4.34 -3.17 0.07
C TRP A 208 3.04 -3.17 0.85
N LEU A 209 3.13 -2.83 2.12
CA LEU A 209 1.99 -2.66 3.02
C LEU A 209 1.60 -1.17 3.06
N GLY A 210 0.36 -0.84 3.32
CA GLY A 210 -0.10 0.53 3.39
C GLY A 210 -1.23 0.72 4.39
N ASP A 211 -1.04 1.66 5.31
CA ASP A 211 -2.05 2.20 6.21
C ASP A 211 -1.60 3.61 6.64
N ASP A 212 -2.42 4.62 6.41
CA ASP A 212 -2.10 5.99 6.83
C ASP A 212 -2.35 6.17 8.33
N MET A 213 -1.25 6.23 9.08
CA MET A 213 -1.26 6.37 10.54
C MET A 213 -0.95 7.79 11.01
N GLY A 214 -0.35 8.63 10.16
CA GLY A 214 0.08 9.97 10.51
C GLY A 214 -0.91 11.06 10.13
N ALA A 215 -1.02 12.06 10.99
CA ALA A 215 -1.52 13.40 10.68
C ALA A 215 -0.32 14.32 10.38
N GLN A 216 -0.55 15.64 10.23
CA GLN A 216 0.54 16.57 9.88
C GLN A 216 1.63 16.64 10.95
N ASP A 217 1.28 16.62 12.22
CA ASP A 217 2.17 16.88 13.35
C ASP A 217 2.40 15.66 14.27
N SER A 218 1.58 14.61 14.13
CA SER A 218 1.58 13.46 15.04
C SER A 218 0.93 12.24 14.39
N LEU A 219 0.96 11.10 15.07
CA LEU A 219 0.08 9.97 14.73
C LEU A 219 -1.38 10.34 14.97
N MET A 220 -2.29 9.72 14.20
CA MET A 220 -3.74 9.82 14.41
C MET A 220 -4.22 9.06 15.65
N ILE A 221 -3.46 8.07 16.10
CA ILE A 221 -3.73 7.26 17.28
C ILE A 221 -2.56 7.35 18.25
N ASP A 222 -2.83 7.10 19.53
CA ASP A 222 -1.78 7.04 20.55
C ASP A 222 -0.75 5.94 20.19
N PRO A 223 0.58 6.20 20.32
CA PRO A 223 1.60 5.20 20.04
C PRO A 223 1.45 3.90 20.85
N GLU A 224 0.93 3.96 22.09
CA GLU A 224 0.68 2.76 22.88
C GLU A 224 -0.48 1.94 22.31
N LEU A 225 -1.56 2.59 21.80
CA LEU A 225 -2.63 1.89 21.08
C LEU A 225 -2.11 1.26 19.79
N TRP A 226 -1.21 1.97 19.07
CA TRP A 226 -0.59 1.39 17.88
C TRP A 226 0.20 0.12 18.25
N ARG A 227 0.98 0.15 19.33
CA ARG A 227 1.73 -1.03 19.82
C ARG A 227 0.82 -2.17 20.23
N GLU A 228 -0.29 -1.86 20.90
CA GLU A 228 -1.26 -2.86 21.34
C GLU A 228 -1.99 -3.52 20.18
N PHE A 229 -2.51 -2.73 19.24
CA PHE A 229 -3.43 -3.24 18.21
C PHE A 229 -2.75 -3.59 16.88
N PHE A 230 -1.65 -2.95 16.51
CA PHE A 230 -1.07 -3.08 15.15
C PHE A 230 0.32 -3.73 15.13
N LYS A 231 1.21 -3.42 16.06
CA LYS A 231 2.61 -3.89 16.03
C LYS A 231 2.72 -5.40 15.87
N GLY A 232 1.99 -6.17 16.67
CA GLY A 232 2.02 -7.64 16.63
C GLY A 232 1.50 -8.21 15.30
N ARG A 233 0.46 -7.62 14.73
CA ARG A 233 -0.13 -8.02 13.44
C ARG A 233 0.81 -7.72 12.28
N MET A 234 1.43 -6.55 12.26
CA MET A 234 2.43 -6.19 11.27
C MET A 234 3.67 -7.10 11.36
N ALA A 235 4.17 -7.34 12.57
CA ALA A 235 5.27 -8.27 12.81
C ALA A 235 4.99 -9.67 12.26
N ASP A 236 3.76 -10.15 12.42
CA ASP A 236 3.34 -11.46 11.92
C ASP A 236 3.32 -11.52 10.37
N ILE A 237 2.87 -10.47 9.70
CA ILE A 237 2.92 -10.36 8.23
C ILE A 237 4.38 -10.36 7.77
N ILE A 238 5.22 -9.50 8.34
CA ILE A 238 6.65 -9.36 7.96
C ILE A 238 7.39 -10.68 8.16
N ARG A 239 7.22 -11.31 9.32
CA ARG A 239 7.83 -12.61 9.62
C ARG A 239 7.38 -13.66 8.61
N THR A 240 6.07 -13.78 8.34
CA THR A 240 5.51 -14.77 7.42
C THR A 240 6.13 -14.68 6.03
N VAL A 241 6.29 -13.49 5.47
CA VAL A 241 6.87 -13.34 4.13
C VAL A 241 8.37 -13.59 4.11
N LYS A 242 9.11 -13.19 5.16
CA LYS A 242 10.56 -13.42 5.28
C LYS A 242 10.91 -14.89 5.56
N GLU A 243 10.04 -15.66 6.18
CA GLU A 243 10.18 -17.13 6.31
C GLU A 243 10.07 -17.84 4.96
N ILE A 244 9.26 -17.32 4.02
CA ILE A 244 9.08 -17.89 2.68
C ILE A 244 10.23 -17.48 1.75
N LYS A 245 10.59 -16.20 1.75
CA LYS A 245 11.65 -15.63 0.92
C LYS A 245 12.53 -14.74 1.80
N PRO A 246 13.64 -15.25 2.36
CA PRO A 246 14.47 -14.54 3.35
C PRO A 246 15.05 -13.21 2.86
N ASP A 247 15.22 -13.04 1.55
CA ASP A 247 15.74 -11.83 0.91
C ASP A 247 14.64 -10.83 0.50
N ILE A 248 13.35 -11.17 0.70
CA ILE A 248 12.26 -10.27 0.38
C ILE A 248 12.33 -9.02 1.24
N LYS A 249 12.14 -7.86 0.62
CA LYS A 249 12.02 -6.61 1.34
C LYS A 249 10.57 -6.31 1.69
N VAL A 250 10.34 -5.64 2.81
CA VAL A 250 9.01 -5.17 3.20
C VAL A 250 9.05 -3.66 3.31
N ALA A 251 8.18 -2.99 2.54
CA ALA A 251 7.95 -1.56 2.62
C ALA A 251 6.64 -1.28 3.36
N TYR A 252 6.60 -0.16 4.06
CA TYR A 252 5.38 0.36 4.67
C TYR A 252 5.11 1.77 4.18
N HIS A 253 3.94 1.96 3.59
CA HIS A 253 3.40 3.26 3.20
C HIS A 253 2.52 3.77 4.33
N THR A 254 2.83 4.97 4.81
CA THR A 254 2.05 5.66 5.85
C THR A 254 2.31 7.16 5.72
N ASP A 255 1.30 7.90 5.30
CA ASP A 255 1.39 9.36 5.17
C ASP A 255 1.51 10.05 6.54
N GLY A 256 1.97 11.30 6.52
CA GLY A 256 2.04 12.16 7.68
C GLY A 256 3.25 11.94 8.59
N CYS A 257 3.11 12.36 9.84
CA CYS A 257 4.17 12.33 10.86
C CYS A 257 4.15 11.00 11.61
N ASN A 258 5.17 10.16 11.40
CA ASN A 258 5.24 8.80 11.94
C ASN A 258 6.45 8.56 12.86
N TYR A 259 7.11 9.62 13.34
CA TYR A 259 8.35 9.51 14.16
C TYR A 259 8.23 8.53 15.33
N ASP A 260 7.08 8.53 16.03
CA ASP A 260 6.88 7.80 17.28
C ASP A 260 6.88 6.26 17.11
N ILE A 261 6.60 5.77 15.90
CA ILE A 261 6.55 4.32 15.61
C ILE A 261 7.72 3.82 14.77
N ILE A 262 8.61 4.69 14.26
CA ILE A 262 9.76 4.25 13.45
C ILE A 262 10.63 3.21 14.19
N PRO A 263 10.98 3.40 15.48
CA PRO A 263 11.76 2.39 16.21
C PRO A 263 11.05 1.04 16.29
N ASP A 264 9.73 1.05 16.48
CA ASP A 264 8.91 -0.16 16.50
C ASP A 264 8.84 -0.85 15.14
N LEU A 265 8.74 -0.07 14.04
CA LEU A 265 8.77 -0.59 12.67
C LEU A 265 10.11 -1.28 12.36
N ILE A 266 11.22 -0.70 12.80
CA ILE A 266 12.55 -1.31 12.67
C ILE A 266 12.62 -2.61 13.47
N GLU A 267 12.16 -2.60 14.72
CA GLU A 267 12.17 -3.77 15.62
C GLU A 267 11.42 -4.97 15.01
N ILE A 268 10.28 -4.72 14.35
CA ILE A 268 9.50 -5.79 13.71
C ILE A 268 10.04 -6.21 12.34
N GLY A 269 11.14 -5.59 11.87
CA GLY A 269 11.87 -5.99 10.68
C GLY A 269 11.43 -5.33 9.38
N LEU A 270 10.89 -4.11 9.44
CA LEU A 270 10.63 -3.28 8.25
C LEU A 270 11.95 -2.94 7.55
N ASP A 271 11.96 -2.94 6.22
CA ASP A 271 13.13 -2.61 5.40
C ASP A 271 13.04 -1.21 4.77
N VAL A 272 11.83 -0.74 4.46
CA VAL A 272 11.62 0.51 3.70
C VAL A 272 10.42 1.29 4.26
N LEU A 273 10.63 2.57 4.54
CA LEU A 273 9.55 3.50 4.91
C LEU A 273 9.20 4.42 3.74
N ASN A 274 7.91 4.58 3.48
CA ASN A 274 7.34 5.43 2.42
C ASN A 274 6.02 6.07 2.88
N PRO A 275 5.70 7.29 2.41
CA PRO A 275 6.63 8.27 1.86
C PRO A 275 7.44 8.93 2.98
N ILE A 276 8.53 9.61 2.61
CA ILE A 276 9.08 10.62 3.50
C ILE A 276 8.45 11.94 3.08
N GLN A 277 7.38 12.29 3.75
CA GLN A 277 6.64 13.53 3.51
C GLN A 277 7.38 14.68 4.20
N THR A 278 8.07 15.50 3.38
CA THR A 278 9.03 16.51 3.87
C THR A 278 8.40 17.61 4.71
N GLU A 279 7.10 17.82 4.56
CA GLU A 279 6.30 18.75 5.36
C GLU A 279 6.04 18.26 6.78
N CYS A 280 6.08 16.94 6.99
CA CYS A 280 5.80 16.29 8.27
C CYS A 280 7.06 15.74 8.95
N MET A 281 8.02 15.27 8.15
CA MET A 281 9.23 14.60 8.64
C MET A 281 10.48 15.12 7.94
N ASN A 282 11.50 15.50 8.70
CA ASN A 282 12.78 15.98 8.15
C ASN A 282 13.64 14.80 7.67
N PRO A 283 13.96 14.72 6.36
CA PRO A 283 14.74 13.62 5.79
C PRO A 283 16.16 13.51 6.36
N GLU A 284 16.81 14.65 6.69
CA GLU A 284 18.17 14.67 7.24
C GLU A 284 18.18 14.02 8.64
N ILE A 285 17.19 14.35 9.48
CA ILE A 285 17.03 13.74 10.81
C ILE A 285 16.76 12.23 10.71
N LEU A 286 15.93 11.83 9.75
CA LEU A 286 15.63 10.42 9.52
C LEU A 286 16.89 9.67 9.08
N GLN A 287 17.64 10.22 8.14
CA GLN A 287 18.89 9.63 7.65
C GLN A 287 19.91 9.49 8.77
N GLU A 288 20.10 10.53 9.59
CA GLU A 288 21.04 10.50 10.72
C GLU A 288 20.69 9.44 11.76
N LYS A 289 19.39 9.32 12.08
CA LYS A 289 18.94 8.43 13.17
C LYS A 289 18.74 6.98 12.74
N TYR A 290 18.27 6.74 11.53
CA TYR A 290 17.75 5.44 11.11
C TYR A 290 18.31 4.96 9.77
N GLY A 291 19.10 5.77 9.06
CA GLY A 291 19.58 5.47 7.70
C GLY A 291 20.45 4.23 7.59
N ASP A 292 21.05 3.75 8.68
CA ASP A 292 21.81 2.48 8.70
C ASP A 292 20.92 1.22 8.84
N GLN A 293 19.64 1.41 9.21
CA GLN A 293 18.72 0.32 9.53
C GLN A 293 17.50 0.28 8.61
N LEU A 294 17.15 1.42 8.00
CA LEU A 294 15.92 1.60 7.23
C LEU A 294 16.22 2.36 5.94
N CYS A 295 15.71 1.87 4.83
CA CYS A 295 15.71 2.61 3.58
C CYS A 295 14.51 3.56 3.52
N PHE A 296 14.70 4.72 2.87
CA PHE A 296 13.66 5.70 2.67
C PHE A 296 13.26 5.78 1.21
N PHE A 297 11.95 5.76 0.97
CA PHE A 297 11.38 5.88 -0.36
C PHE A 297 10.42 7.07 -0.39
N GLY A 298 10.76 8.13 -1.11
CA GLY A 298 10.02 9.39 -1.13
C GLY A 298 10.96 10.59 -1.06
N GLY A 299 10.70 11.53 -0.14
CA GLY A 299 11.52 12.74 0.02
C GLY A 299 11.20 13.82 -1.01
N VAL A 300 10.07 13.70 -1.70
CA VAL A 300 9.49 14.71 -2.59
C VAL A 300 8.25 15.28 -1.93
N ALA A 301 8.13 16.61 -1.92
CA ALA A 301 6.94 17.28 -1.38
C ALA A 301 5.68 16.84 -2.13
N VAL A 302 4.60 16.60 -1.39
CA VAL A 302 3.30 16.18 -1.93
C VAL A 302 2.25 17.30 -1.90
N GLN A 303 2.59 18.46 -1.31
CA GLN A 303 1.76 19.68 -1.23
C GLN A 303 2.31 20.81 -2.10
#